data_b574482055a497956db933f11f54a498
#
_entry.id   b574482055a497956db933f11f54a498
#
_cell.length_a   1.000
_cell.length_b   1.000
_cell.length_c   1.000
_cell.angle_alpha   90.00
_cell.angle_beta   90.00
_cell.angle_gamma   90.00
#
_symmetry.space_group_name_H-M   'P 1'
#
loop_
_entity.id
_entity.type
_entity.pdbx_description
1 polymer ?
#
loop_
_entity_poly.entity_id
_entity_poly.type
_entity_poly.pdbx_seq_one_letter_code
_entity_poly.pdbx_strand_id
1 'polypeptide(L)'
;MKNTRNKADTELVRQQNRSLVLETLRHNGTLASIELGEKTGLSPATISAITNDMLAERLIETDKLETEKHRNTQRGRPKVKLKLAENAARMLGIRLTHNAISLTIADFCGNILARHSDAIETASLNADAFGTLIVSNALAFLENNQLTADHVSIISVACQGSVDAQRGSIIWSPAFSARNIPVAAPLTDALNAPCLVANDTNAIAHLLHVENDALNDSFAVFYLGSGIGLGLYVNGDLLEGAEGSASEFGHMLLEADGALCRCGRKGCIEAYASDFGIMRLANEQLINVDPADITPSEKDIEKLATLARNGDEKTKQAFDKAGSALGTGLGNLIMLANPKNILFTGPNTKHFLSLIHI
;
A
#
# COMPACT_ATOMS: atom_id res chain seq x y z
N MET A 1 -4.76 13.99 39.29
CA MET A 1 -4.06 13.28 38.22
C MET A 1 -4.60 11.87 37.89
N LYS A 2 -5.40 11.19 38.72
CA LYS A 2 -5.98 9.85 38.46
C LYS A 2 -7.17 9.86 37.45
N ASN A 3 -7.91 10.97 37.33
CA ASN A 3 -9.13 11.03 36.53
C ASN A 3 -8.92 11.26 35.02
N THR A 4 -7.76 11.75 34.60
CA THR A 4 -7.42 11.96 33.19
C THR A 4 -6.94 10.69 32.49
N ARG A 5 -6.20 9.82 33.17
CA ARG A 5 -5.77 8.52 32.64
C ARG A 5 -6.95 7.59 32.35
N ASN A 6 -7.89 7.45 33.30
CA ASN A 6 -9.07 6.59 33.10
C ASN A 6 -10.01 7.06 31.97
N LYS A 7 -10.09 8.37 31.70
CA LYS A 7 -10.87 8.88 30.55
C LYS A 7 -10.21 8.58 29.21
N ALA A 8 -8.87 8.71 29.13
CA ALA A 8 -8.11 8.41 27.92
C ALA A 8 -8.20 6.91 27.57
N ASP A 9 -8.08 6.02 28.58
CA ASP A 9 -8.20 4.58 28.39
C ASP A 9 -9.62 4.18 27.91
N THR A 10 -10.66 4.81 28.43
CA THR A 10 -12.05 4.52 28.04
C THR A 10 -12.34 4.99 26.61
N GLU A 11 -11.82 6.16 26.20
CA GLU A 11 -11.99 6.68 24.86
C GLU A 11 -11.22 5.84 23.84
N LEU A 12 -10.02 5.40 24.16
CA LEU A 12 -9.23 4.51 23.32
C LEU A 12 -9.96 3.17 23.07
N VAL A 13 -10.47 2.56 24.16
CA VAL A 13 -11.27 1.31 24.04
C VAL A 13 -12.52 1.53 23.18
N ARG A 14 -13.19 2.69 23.34
CA ARG A 14 -14.36 3.01 22.52
C ARG A 14 -14.00 3.13 21.05
N GLN A 15 -12.89 3.80 20.71
CA GLN A 15 -12.41 3.93 19.33
C GLN A 15 -12.04 2.56 18.74
N GLN A 16 -11.34 1.72 19.49
CA GLN A 16 -11.02 0.34 19.06
C GLN A 16 -12.28 -0.49 18.78
N ASN A 17 -13.27 -0.43 19.67
CA ASN A 17 -14.54 -1.13 19.47
C ASN A 17 -15.30 -0.60 18.24
N ARG A 18 -15.26 0.71 17.98
CA ARG A 18 -15.85 1.31 16.77
C ARG A 18 -15.16 0.79 15.50
N SER A 19 -13.83 0.81 15.48
CA SER A 19 -13.06 0.27 14.34
C SER A 19 -13.42 -1.19 14.09
N LEU A 20 -13.47 -2.01 15.14
CA LEU A 20 -13.84 -3.43 15.05
C LEU A 20 -15.23 -3.64 14.44
N VAL A 21 -16.22 -2.81 14.80
CA VAL A 21 -17.59 -2.88 14.21
C VAL A 21 -17.58 -2.48 12.74
N LEU A 22 -16.84 -1.41 12.36
CA LEU A 22 -16.73 -0.98 10.97
C LEU A 22 -16.01 -2.02 10.10
N GLU A 23 -14.91 -2.59 10.57
CA GLU A 23 -14.18 -3.67 9.91
C GLU A 23 -15.06 -4.91 9.74
N THR A 24 -15.80 -5.29 10.79
CA THR A 24 -16.72 -6.44 10.72
C THR A 24 -17.80 -6.22 9.66
N LEU A 25 -18.37 -5.02 9.56
CA LEU A 25 -19.33 -4.67 8.51
C LEU A 25 -18.68 -4.65 7.12
N ARG A 26 -17.45 -4.15 7.01
CA ARG A 26 -16.71 -4.11 5.75
C ARG A 26 -16.46 -5.51 5.19
N HIS A 27 -16.01 -6.43 6.03
CA HIS A 27 -15.71 -7.81 5.60
C HIS A 27 -16.95 -8.68 5.37
N ASN A 28 -18.03 -8.46 6.12
CA ASN A 28 -19.20 -9.34 6.08
C ASN A 28 -20.41 -8.69 5.38
N GLY A 29 -20.33 -7.44 4.98
CA GLY A 29 -21.44 -6.71 4.39
C GLY A 29 -22.52 -6.39 5.42
N THR A 30 -23.78 -6.70 5.11
CA THR A 30 -24.95 -6.37 5.92
C THR A 30 -25.15 -7.37 7.06
N LEU A 31 -25.15 -6.88 8.32
CA LEU A 31 -25.31 -7.71 9.53
C LEU A 31 -26.38 -7.14 10.48
N ALA A 32 -27.08 -8.02 11.21
CA ALA A 32 -27.91 -7.60 12.35
C ALA A 32 -27.04 -7.33 13.60
N SER A 33 -27.52 -6.50 14.53
CA SER A 33 -26.78 -6.16 15.76
C SER A 33 -26.39 -7.38 16.60
N ILE A 34 -27.18 -8.46 16.56
CA ILE A 34 -26.85 -9.72 17.23
C ILE A 34 -25.65 -10.41 16.56
N GLU A 35 -25.63 -10.47 15.23
CA GLU A 35 -24.55 -11.05 14.43
C GLU A 35 -23.25 -10.23 14.59
N LEU A 36 -23.35 -8.92 14.70
CA LEU A 36 -22.23 -8.04 15.06
C LEU A 36 -21.67 -8.39 16.44
N GLY A 37 -22.53 -8.59 17.44
CA GLY A 37 -22.11 -8.99 18.78
C GLY A 37 -21.39 -10.34 18.80
N GLU A 38 -21.89 -11.33 18.05
CA GLU A 38 -21.29 -12.67 17.93
C GLU A 38 -19.91 -12.61 17.26
N LYS A 39 -19.77 -11.82 16.18
CA LYS A 39 -18.51 -11.70 15.42
C LYS A 39 -17.44 -10.86 16.13
N THR A 40 -17.85 -9.80 16.84
CA THR A 40 -16.92 -8.89 17.53
C THR A 40 -16.61 -9.31 18.97
N GLY A 41 -17.41 -10.19 19.57
CA GLY A 41 -17.33 -10.54 20.99
C GLY A 41 -17.78 -9.41 21.92
N LEU A 42 -18.36 -8.33 21.39
CA LEU A 42 -18.83 -7.20 22.17
C LEU A 42 -20.21 -7.47 22.79
N SER A 43 -20.47 -6.89 23.98
CA SER A 43 -21.77 -7.03 24.65
C SER A 43 -22.89 -6.38 23.82
N PRO A 44 -24.16 -6.87 23.92
CA PRO A 44 -25.29 -6.26 23.23
C PRO A 44 -25.48 -4.79 23.56
N ALA A 45 -25.19 -4.39 24.80
CA ALA A 45 -25.27 -2.97 25.22
C ALA A 45 -24.20 -2.12 24.50
N THR A 46 -22.95 -2.66 24.38
CA THR A 46 -21.85 -1.98 23.68
C THR A 46 -22.18 -1.85 22.17
N ILE A 47 -22.65 -2.91 21.54
CA ILE A 47 -23.05 -2.90 20.11
C ILE A 47 -24.16 -1.86 19.89
N SER A 48 -25.21 -1.84 20.76
CA SER A 48 -26.31 -0.89 20.64
C SER A 48 -25.83 0.56 20.77
N ALA A 49 -24.96 0.84 21.73
CA ALA A 49 -24.41 2.20 21.89
C ALA A 49 -23.60 2.63 20.67
N ILE A 50 -22.64 1.79 20.22
CA ILE A 50 -21.76 2.07 19.09
C ILE A 50 -22.58 2.26 17.79
N THR A 51 -23.50 1.34 17.50
CA THR A 51 -24.29 1.41 16.25
C THR A 51 -25.24 2.60 16.24
N ASN A 52 -25.79 3.01 17.38
CA ASN A 52 -26.60 4.22 17.46
C ASN A 52 -25.77 5.49 17.17
N ASP A 53 -24.57 5.58 17.73
CA ASP A 53 -23.64 6.68 17.46
C ASP A 53 -23.27 6.73 15.97
N MET A 54 -22.90 5.59 15.39
CA MET A 54 -22.53 5.50 13.98
C MET A 54 -23.70 5.80 13.02
N LEU A 55 -24.93 5.43 13.38
CA LEU A 55 -26.14 5.81 12.63
C LEU A 55 -26.37 7.32 12.68
N ALA A 56 -26.19 7.95 13.85
CA ALA A 56 -26.31 9.39 14.01
C ALA A 56 -25.23 10.15 13.22
N GLU A 57 -24.01 9.62 13.16
CA GLU A 57 -22.89 10.13 12.38
C GLU A 57 -22.99 9.79 10.88
N ARG A 58 -23.95 8.96 10.47
CA ARG A 58 -24.16 8.49 9.10
C ARG A 58 -22.99 7.65 8.55
N LEU A 59 -22.21 6.99 9.40
CA LEU A 59 -21.18 6.05 9.00
C LEU A 59 -21.74 4.69 8.58
N ILE A 60 -22.86 4.32 9.19
CA ILE A 60 -23.63 3.12 8.84
C ILE A 60 -25.10 3.49 8.57
N GLU A 61 -25.78 2.63 7.87
CA GLU A 61 -27.20 2.79 7.57
C GLU A 61 -27.97 1.47 7.73
N THR A 62 -29.30 1.57 7.83
CA THR A 62 -30.16 0.40 7.86
C THR A 62 -30.43 -0.13 6.45
N ASP A 63 -30.23 -1.41 6.22
CA ASP A 63 -30.61 -2.04 4.96
C ASP A 63 -32.13 -2.28 4.90
N LYS A 64 -32.82 -1.43 4.14
CA LYS A 64 -34.28 -1.51 3.97
C LYS A 64 -34.72 -2.70 3.12
N LEU A 65 -33.93 -3.13 2.14
CA LEU A 65 -34.25 -4.20 1.21
C LEU A 65 -34.27 -5.57 1.90
N GLU A 66 -33.32 -5.83 2.77
CA GLU A 66 -33.24 -7.05 3.57
C GLU A 66 -34.30 -7.06 4.70
N THR A 67 -34.61 -5.90 5.25
CA THR A 67 -35.63 -5.78 6.29
C THR A 67 -37.04 -6.09 5.75
N GLU A 68 -37.34 -5.76 4.50
CA GLU A 68 -38.62 -6.07 3.85
C GLU A 68 -38.75 -7.54 3.44
N LYS A 69 -37.68 -8.19 2.96
CA LYS A 69 -37.68 -9.62 2.63
C LYS A 69 -37.98 -10.50 3.84
N HIS A 70 -37.52 -10.12 5.03
CA HIS A 70 -37.77 -10.88 6.26
C HIS A 70 -39.14 -10.63 6.89
N ARG A 71 -39.85 -9.55 6.53
CA ARG A 71 -41.24 -9.29 6.97
C ARG A 71 -42.21 -10.39 6.51
N ASN A 72 -41.93 -11.06 5.39
CA ASN A 72 -42.84 -12.01 4.77
C ASN A 72 -42.65 -13.47 5.22
N THR A 73 -41.65 -13.79 6.05
CA THR A 73 -41.25 -15.18 6.28
C THR A 73 -41.18 -15.66 7.74
N GLN A 74 -41.22 -14.78 8.76
CA GLN A 74 -41.13 -15.24 10.16
C GLN A 74 -42.02 -14.47 11.14
N ARG A 75 -42.61 -15.17 12.15
CA ARG A 75 -43.25 -14.58 13.33
C ARG A 75 -42.17 -13.98 14.26
N GLY A 76 -42.06 -12.68 14.32
CA GLY A 76 -41.16 -11.94 15.21
C GLY A 76 -40.92 -10.50 14.71
N ARG A 77 -40.37 -9.62 15.58
CA ARG A 77 -39.96 -8.28 15.17
C ARG A 77 -38.85 -8.41 14.13
N PRO A 78 -38.97 -7.79 12.94
CA PRO A 78 -37.94 -7.86 11.90
C PRO A 78 -36.58 -7.43 12.46
N LYS A 79 -35.55 -8.22 12.22
CA LYS A 79 -34.17 -7.85 12.58
C LYS A 79 -33.74 -6.70 11.68
N VAL A 80 -33.40 -5.57 12.27
CA VAL A 80 -32.82 -4.44 11.54
C VAL A 80 -31.39 -4.82 11.20
N LYS A 81 -31.07 -4.89 9.91
CA LYS A 81 -29.71 -5.11 9.42
C LYS A 81 -29.02 -3.79 9.15
N LEU A 82 -27.74 -3.74 9.45
CA LEU A 82 -26.88 -2.57 9.34
C LEU A 82 -25.81 -2.83 8.28
N LYS A 83 -25.46 -1.84 7.51
CA LYS A 83 -24.36 -1.83 6.55
C LYS A 83 -23.60 -0.52 6.60
N LEU A 84 -22.39 -0.48 6.03
CA LEU A 84 -21.66 0.75 5.83
C LEU A 84 -22.45 1.70 4.91
N ALA A 85 -22.41 3.00 5.19
CA ALA A 85 -23.01 4.00 4.32
C ALA A 85 -22.03 4.42 3.24
N GLU A 86 -22.28 4.06 1.98
CA GLU A 86 -21.38 4.31 0.84
C GLU A 86 -20.92 5.77 0.74
N ASN A 87 -21.83 6.70 1.03
CA ASN A 87 -21.57 8.14 0.94
C ASN A 87 -21.04 8.78 2.23
N ALA A 88 -20.67 7.99 3.25
CA ALA A 88 -20.16 8.52 4.51
C ALA A 88 -18.82 9.26 4.36
N ALA A 89 -17.97 8.77 3.48
CA ALA A 89 -16.68 9.38 3.17
C ALA A 89 -16.25 9.05 1.74
N ARG A 90 -15.37 9.88 1.18
CA ARG A 90 -14.64 9.57 -0.05
C ARG A 90 -13.16 9.71 0.19
N MET A 91 -12.41 8.77 -0.33
CA MET A 91 -10.95 8.68 -0.19
C MET A 91 -10.27 8.93 -1.52
N LEU A 92 -9.35 9.90 -1.57
CA LEU A 92 -8.48 10.12 -2.71
C LEU A 92 -7.17 9.34 -2.50
N GLY A 93 -6.97 8.30 -3.29
CA GLY A 93 -5.70 7.56 -3.35
C GLY A 93 -4.82 8.09 -4.47
N ILE A 94 -3.56 8.36 -4.18
CA ILE A 94 -2.54 8.79 -5.15
C ILE A 94 -1.37 7.81 -5.07
N ARG A 95 -0.99 7.22 -6.20
CA ARG A 95 0.21 6.40 -6.30
C ARG A 95 1.22 7.10 -7.19
N LEU A 96 2.45 7.24 -6.67
CA LEU A 96 3.58 7.84 -7.36
C LEU A 96 4.62 6.79 -7.69
N THR A 97 5.00 6.71 -8.95
CA THR A 97 6.12 5.90 -9.43
C THR A 97 7.14 6.81 -10.10
N HIS A 98 8.26 6.28 -10.56
CA HIS A 98 9.31 7.06 -11.23
C HIS A 98 8.85 7.78 -12.52
N ASN A 99 7.74 7.38 -13.12
CA ASN A 99 7.27 7.90 -14.41
C ASN A 99 5.76 8.08 -14.51
N ALA A 100 5.01 7.87 -13.44
CA ALA A 100 3.55 7.98 -13.47
C ALA A 100 2.96 8.43 -12.14
N ILE A 101 1.87 9.19 -12.23
CA ILE A 101 0.92 9.45 -11.16
C ILE A 101 -0.38 8.70 -11.45
N SER A 102 -0.88 7.95 -10.49
CA SER A 102 -2.18 7.28 -10.59
C SER A 102 -3.09 7.79 -9.48
N LEU A 103 -4.29 8.22 -9.84
CA LEU A 103 -5.29 8.76 -8.93
C LEU A 103 -6.50 7.82 -8.90
N THR A 104 -7.07 7.66 -7.73
CA THR A 104 -8.24 6.79 -7.50
C THR A 104 -9.15 7.48 -6.50
N ILE A 105 -10.43 7.56 -6.78
CA ILE A 105 -11.46 7.90 -5.79
C ILE A 105 -12.19 6.62 -5.38
N ALA A 106 -12.34 6.39 -4.09
CA ALA A 106 -13.13 5.31 -3.51
C ALA A 106 -14.17 5.86 -2.53
N ASP A 107 -15.30 5.15 -2.39
CA ASP A 107 -16.30 5.43 -1.35
C ASP A 107 -15.90 4.82 0.00
N PHE A 108 -16.74 5.01 1.01
CA PHE A 108 -16.50 4.51 2.37
C PHE A 108 -16.53 2.96 2.47
N CYS A 109 -17.16 2.29 1.52
CA CYS A 109 -17.18 0.82 1.42
C CYS A 109 -15.94 0.26 0.70
N GLY A 110 -15.09 1.12 0.11
CA GLY A 110 -13.92 0.73 -0.67
C GLY A 110 -14.22 0.49 -2.16
N ASN A 111 -15.43 0.78 -2.63
CA ASN A 111 -15.75 0.69 -4.05
C ASN A 111 -15.02 1.80 -4.81
N ILE A 112 -14.36 1.42 -5.89
CA ILE A 112 -13.66 2.38 -6.77
C ILE A 112 -14.68 3.12 -7.63
N LEU A 113 -14.78 4.43 -7.44
CA LEU A 113 -15.68 5.29 -8.19
C LEU A 113 -15.05 5.79 -9.50
N ALA A 114 -13.75 6.10 -9.47
CA ALA A 114 -12.99 6.53 -10.64
C ALA A 114 -11.50 6.22 -10.49
N ARG A 115 -10.82 6.05 -11.63
CA ARG A 115 -9.36 5.91 -11.72
C ARG A 115 -8.84 6.71 -12.90
N HIS A 116 -7.64 7.26 -12.73
CA HIS A 116 -6.89 7.92 -13.79
C HIS A 116 -5.40 7.68 -13.61
N SER A 117 -4.63 7.68 -14.69
CA SER A 117 -3.18 7.57 -14.61
C SER A 117 -2.54 8.35 -15.75
N ASP A 118 -1.61 9.23 -15.39
CA ASP A 118 -0.82 10.02 -16.32
C ASP A 118 0.66 9.71 -16.19
N ALA A 119 1.35 9.80 -17.32
CA ALA A 119 2.81 9.82 -17.32
C ALA A 119 3.29 11.16 -16.77
N ILE A 120 4.26 11.12 -15.85
CA ILE A 120 4.89 12.31 -15.29
C ILE A 120 6.41 12.19 -15.36
N GLU A 121 7.07 13.32 -15.52
CA GLU A 121 8.52 13.43 -15.45
C GLU A 121 8.87 14.20 -14.19
N THR A 122 9.40 13.49 -13.17
CA THR A 122 9.64 14.05 -11.85
C THR A 122 11.12 14.31 -11.56
N ALA A 123 12.02 13.72 -12.36
CA ALA A 123 13.46 13.76 -12.11
C ALA A 123 14.05 15.18 -12.00
N SER A 124 13.51 16.14 -12.77
CA SER A 124 13.96 17.54 -12.78
C SER A 124 13.21 18.47 -11.82
N LEU A 125 12.16 17.98 -11.15
CA LEU A 125 11.32 18.80 -10.28
C LEU A 125 11.98 19.05 -8.92
N ASN A 126 11.94 20.31 -8.48
CA ASN A 126 12.17 20.65 -7.08
C ASN A 126 10.89 20.41 -6.25
N ALA A 127 10.98 20.56 -4.92
CA ALA A 127 9.88 20.32 -4.00
C ALA A 127 8.64 21.17 -4.31
N ASP A 128 8.80 22.46 -4.62
CA ASP A 128 7.68 23.37 -4.88
C ASP A 128 6.98 23.03 -6.20
N ALA A 129 7.75 22.77 -7.25
CA ALA A 129 7.23 22.36 -8.55
C ALA A 129 6.47 21.02 -8.45
N PHE A 130 6.98 20.07 -7.65
CA PHE A 130 6.29 18.81 -7.40
C PHE A 130 5.01 19.01 -6.60
N GLY A 131 5.03 19.84 -5.54
CA GLY A 131 3.83 20.19 -4.77
C GLY A 131 2.75 20.78 -5.66
N THR A 132 3.10 21.68 -6.58
CA THR A 132 2.18 22.24 -7.56
C THR A 132 1.63 21.16 -8.51
N LEU A 133 2.50 20.28 -9.01
CA LEU A 133 2.12 19.20 -9.93
C LEU A 133 1.10 18.24 -9.29
N ILE A 134 1.37 17.75 -8.09
CA ILE A 134 0.51 16.77 -7.43
C ILE A 134 -0.86 17.37 -7.09
N VAL A 135 -0.90 18.61 -6.64
CA VAL A 135 -2.14 19.34 -6.36
C VAL A 135 -2.95 19.58 -7.62
N SER A 136 -2.31 20.06 -8.71
CA SER A 136 -3.02 20.31 -9.97
C SER A 136 -3.62 19.03 -10.57
N ASN A 137 -2.88 17.90 -10.51
CA ASN A 137 -3.40 16.60 -10.95
C ASN A 137 -4.59 16.14 -10.08
N ALA A 138 -4.50 16.30 -8.77
CA ALA A 138 -5.58 15.94 -7.85
C ALA A 138 -6.85 16.74 -8.12
N LEU A 139 -6.75 18.07 -8.25
CA LEU A 139 -7.88 18.95 -8.53
C LEU A 139 -8.50 18.68 -9.90
N ALA A 140 -7.69 18.53 -10.96
CA ALA A 140 -8.16 18.20 -12.30
C ALA A 140 -8.88 16.83 -12.32
N PHE A 141 -8.34 15.84 -11.60
CA PHE A 141 -9.00 14.53 -11.48
C PHE A 141 -10.37 14.62 -10.79
N LEU A 142 -10.48 15.41 -9.72
CA LEU A 142 -11.76 15.64 -9.05
C LEU A 142 -12.75 16.35 -9.97
N GLU A 143 -12.35 17.44 -10.64
CA GLU A 143 -13.18 18.19 -11.57
C GLU A 143 -13.70 17.31 -12.71
N ASN A 144 -12.85 16.51 -13.34
CA ASN A 144 -13.21 15.56 -14.39
C ASN A 144 -14.25 14.52 -13.95
N ASN A 145 -14.34 14.26 -12.64
CA ASN A 145 -15.33 13.35 -12.06
C ASN A 145 -16.50 14.11 -11.37
N GLN A 146 -16.68 15.40 -11.65
CA GLN A 146 -17.74 16.25 -11.09
C GLN A 146 -17.69 16.32 -9.54
N LEU A 147 -16.48 16.25 -8.98
CA LEU A 147 -16.21 16.37 -7.55
C LEU A 147 -15.41 17.64 -7.25
N THR A 148 -15.53 18.10 -6.01
CA THR A 148 -14.75 19.23 -5.47
C THR A 148 -13.91 18.76 -4.29
N ALA A 149 -13.01 19.60 -3.80
CA ALA A 149 -12.19 19.32 -2.62
C ALA A 149 -13.04 18.90 -1.40
N ASP A 150 -14.18 19.55 -1.18
CA ASP A 150 -15.10 19.26 -0.06
C ASP A 150 -15.70 17.84 -0.08
N HIS A 151 -15.61 17.15 -1.21
CA HIS A 151 -16.05 15.75 -1.31
C HIS A 151 -14.98 14.75 -0.83
N VAL A 152 -13.75 15.20 -0.58
CA VAL A 152 -12.64 14.34 -0.14
C VAL A 152 -12.54 14.38 1.39
N SER A 153 -12.68 13.22 2.03
CA SER A 153 -12.59 13.10 3.48
C SER A 153 -11.18 12.80 3.97
N ILE A 154 -10.40 12.10 3.15
CA ILE A 154 -9.01 11.72 3.43
C ILE A 154 -8.24 11.51 2.13
N ILE A 155 -6.96 11.81 2.17
CA ILE A 155 -6.01 11.58 1.07
C ILE A 155 -4.98 10.54 1.53
N SER A 156 -4.66 9.59 0.66
CA SER A 156 -3.60 8.61 0.89
C SER A 156 -2.64 8.62 -0.28
N VAL A 157 -1.35 8.81 -0.03
CA VAL A 157 -0.30 8.81 -1.05
C VAL A 157 0.64 7.64 -0.80
N ALA A 158 0.77 6.77 -1.80
CA ALA A 158 1.74 5.68 -1.81
C ALA A 158 2.85 6.00 -2.81
N CYS A 159 4.10 5.94 -2.40
CA CYS A 159 5.24 6.24 -3.28
C CYS A 159 6.41 5.26 -3.10
N GLN A 160 7.19 5.10 -4.15
CA GLN A 160 8.44 4.35 -4.09
C GLN A 160 9.48 5.11 -3.26
N GLY A 161 10.30 4.38 -2.51
CA GLY A 161 11.41 4.92 -1.73
C GLY A 161 11.06 5.17 -0.26
N SER A 162 11.93 5.90 0.40
CA SER A 162 11.87 6.17 1.83
C SER A 162 10.96 7.36 2.15
N VAL A 163 10.07 7.18 3.11
CA VAL A 163 9.01 8.14 3.50
C VAL A 163 9.11 8.45 4.98
N ASP A 164 9.00 9.72 5.34
CA ASP A 164 8.68 10.16 6.70
C ASP A 164 7.15 10.28 6.81
N ALA A 165 6.50 9.25 7.33
CA ALA A 165 5.05 9.20 7.47
C ALA A 165 4.52 10.27 8.46
N GLN A 166 5.29 10.63 9.48
CA GLN A 166 4.89 11.63 10.48
C GLN A 166 4.89 13.04 9.90
N ARG A 167 5.89 13.38 9.07
CA ARG A 167 5.97 14.67 8.39
C ARG A 167 5.22 14.69 7.06
N GLY A 168 4.79 13.54 6.57
CA GLY A 168 4.12 13.41 5.27
C GLY A 168 5.00 13.82 4.10
N SER A 169 6.28 13.40 4.11
CA SER A 169 7.26 13.76 3.10
C SER A 169 8.00 12.56 2.55
N ILE A 170 8.46 12.65 1.30
CA ILE A 170 9.36 11.68 0.69
C ILE A 170 10.79 12.09 1.05
N ILE A 171 11.48 11.29 1.86
CA ILE A 171 12.89 11.51 2.23
C ILE A 171 13.76 11.33 1.00
N TRP A 172 13.56 10.21 0.30
CA TRP A 172 14.25 9.84 -0.93
C TRP A 172 13.39 8.91 -1.78
N SER A 173 13.47 9.08 -3.08
CA SER A 173 12.84 8.17 -4.05
C SER A 173 13.68 8.12 -5.33
N PRO A 174 13.73 6.99 -6.03
CA PRO A 174 14.39 6.91 -7.35
C PRO A 174 13.68 7.78 -8.40
N ALA A 175 12.47 8.25 -8.12
CA ALA A 175 11.70 9.11 -9.01
C ALA A 175 12.15 10.58 -8.98
N PHE A 176 12.95 11.01 -8.01
CA PHE A 176 13.30 12.42 -7.80
C PHE A 176 14.80 12.62 -7.61
N SER A 177 15.34 13.69 -8.18
CA SER A 177 16.68 14.18 -7.84
C SER A 177 16.69 14.90 -6.49
N ALA A 178 15.58 15.54 -6.13
CA ALA A 178 15.43 16.25 -4.85
C ALA A 178 15.15 15.24 -3.70
N ARG A 179 15.48 15.68 -2.48
CA ARG A 179 15.23 14.96 -1.24
C ARG A 179 14.31 15.76 -0.33
N ASN A 180 13.70 15.11 0.66
CA ASN A 180 12.82 15.71 1.66
C ASN A 180 11.69 16.52 1.03
N ILE A 181 10.99 15.91 0.07
CA ILE A 181 9.90 16.53 -0.69
C ILE A 181 8.61 16.47 0.14
N PRO A 182 8.02 17.61 0.55
CA PRO A 182 6.74 17.64 1.24
C PRO A 182 5.62 17.21 0.28
N VAL A 183 4.79 16.26 0.70
CA VAL A 183 3.67 15.71 -0.07
C VAL A 183 2.35 15.99 0.63
N ALA A 184 2.28 15.73 1.93
CA ALA A 184 1.04 15.87 2.68
C ALA A 184 0.61 17.34 2.80
N ALA A 185 1.53 18.25 3.13
CA ALA A 185 1.19 19.66 3.37
C ALA A 185 0.51 20.32 2.16
N PRO A 186 1.07 20.30 0.93
CA PRO A 186 0.41 20.96 -0.21
C PRO A 186 -0.95 20.35 -0.56
N LEU A 187 -1.14 19.02 -0.39
CA LEU A 187 -2.42 18.37 -0.63
C LEU A 187 -3.44 18.71 0.45
N THR A 188 -3.03 18.69 1.73
CA THR A 188 -3.89 19.06 2.86
C THR A 188 -4.36 20.50 2.74
N ASP A 189 -3.46 21.43 2.41
CA ASP A 189 -3.80 22.84 2.24
C ASP A 189 -4.75 23.08 1.06
N ALA A 190 -4.57 22.37 -0.04
CA ALA A 190 -5.38 22.55 -1.25
C ALA A 190 -6.76 21.89 -1.16
N LEU A 191 -6.88 20.72 -0.49
CA LEU A 191 -8.11 19.95 -0.44
C LEU A 191 -8.80 20.00 0.93
N ASN A 192 -8.22 20.66 1.92
CA ASN A 192 -8.74 20.76 3.29
C ASN A 192 -9.08 19.37 3.90
N ALA A 193 -8.30 18.35 3.57
CA ALA A 193 -8.45 16.98 4.02
C ALA A 193 -7.12 16.43 4.57
N PRO A 194 -7.12 15.60 5.62
CA PRO A 194 -5.90 14.98 6.13
C PRO A 194 -5.27 14.10 5.05
N CYS A 195 -3.93 14.14 4.96
CA CYS A 195 -3.16 13.37 3.99
C CYS A 195 -2.17 12.45 4.69
N LEU A 196 -2.26 11.16 4.38
CA LEU A 196 -1.32 10.13 4.81
C LEU A 196 -0.35 9.82 3.67
N VAL A 197 0.93 9.65 3.99
CA VAL A 197 1.97 9.28 3.01
C VAL A 197 2.67 8.02 3.49
N ALA A 198 2.79 7.03 2.62
CA ALA A 198 3.39 5.74 2.93
C ALA A 198 4.30 5.25 1.79
N ASN A 199 5.25 4.37 2.12
CA ASN A 199 5.92 3.56 1.10
C ASN A 199 4.90 2.65 0.41
N ASP A 200 5.02 2.46 -0.90
CA ASP A 200 4.06 1.70 -1.71
C ASP A 200 3.99 0.22 -1.31
N THR A 201 5.11 -0.41 -0.96
CA THR A 201 5.12 -1.82 -0.52
C THR A 201 4.56 -1.97 0.90
N ASN A 202 4.79 -0.99 1.79
CA ASN A 202 4.15 -0.95 3.10
C ASN A 202 2.63 -0.79 2.96
N ALA A 203 2.15 0.03 2.03
CA ALA A 203 0.72 0.17 1.75
C ALA A 203 0.10 -1.15 1.25
N ILE A 204 0.80 -1.91 0.38
CA ILE A 204 0.37 -3.24 -0.06
C ILE A 204 0.33 -4.22 1.13
N ALA A 205 1.36 -4.24 1.97
CA ALA A 205 1.41 -5.12 3.14
C ALA A 205 0.28 -4.80 4.12
N HIS A 206 0.00 -3.51 4.34
CA HIS A 206 -1.12 -3.08 5.18
C HIS A 206 -2.47 -3.51 4.63
N LEU A 207 -2.70 -3.37 3.33
CA LEU A 207 -3.91 -3.86 2.67
C LEU A 207 -4.09 -5.36 2.88
N LEU A 208 -3.04 -6.15 2.66
CA LEU A 208 -3.09 -7.61 2.81
C LEU A 208 -3.34 -8.02 4.27
N HIS A 209 -2.76 -7.32 5.23
CA HIS A 209 -3.03 -7.53 6.66
C HIS A 209 -4.51 -7.30 7.01
N VAL A 210 -5.08 -6.19 6.52
CA VAL A 210 -6.47 -5.81 6.79
C VAL A 210 -7.48 -6.70 6.06
N GLU A 211 -7.13 -7.19 4.85
CA GLU A 211 -8.05 -8.00 4.03
C GLU A 211 -8.00 -9.51 4.31
N ASN A 212 -6.98 -10.00 5.04
CA ASN A 212 -6.75 -11.43 5.20
C ASN A 212 -6.39 -11.82 6.63
N ASP A 213 -7.35 -12.42 7.33
CA ASP A 213 -7.19 -12.90 8.71
C ASP A 213 -6.02 -13.88 8.89
N ALA A 214 -5.59 -14.58 7.83
CA ALA A 214 -4.42 -15.46 7.90
C ALA A 214 -3.09 -14.72 7.98
N LEU A 215 -3.08 -13.39 7.78
CA LEU A 215 -1.92 -12.51 7.83
C LEU A 215 -1.93 -11.58 9.05
N ASN A 216 -2.52 -12.01 10.16
CA ASN A 216 -2.65 -11.21 11.39
C ASN A 216 -1.41 -11.26 12.31
N ASP A 217 -0.35 -11.98 11.90
CA ASP A 217 0.86 -12.20 12.70
C ASP A 217 2.08 -11.60 11.96
N SER A 218 3.15 -12.36 11.87
CA SER A 218 4.38 -11.95 11.21
C SER A 218 4.41 -12.49 9.77
N PHE A 219 4.47 -11.59 8.80
CA PHE A 219 4.56 -11.94 7.38
C PHE A 219 5.37 -10.87 6.61
N ALA A 220 5.87 -11.26 5.46
CA ALA A 220 6.64 -10.39 4.58
C ALA A 220 6.00 -10.33 3.20
N VAL A 221 5.92 -9.13 2.61
CA VAL A 221 5.47 -8.91 1.24
C VAL A 221 6.61 -8.30 0.44
N PHE A 222 7.02 -8.97 -0.62
CA PHE A 222 8.03 -8.50 -1.54
C PHE A 222 7.39 -7.96 -2.82
N TYR A 223 7.73 -6.73 -3.18
CA TYR A 223 7.42 -6.18 -4.48
C TYR A 223 8.61 -6.41 -5.44
N LEU A 224 8.36 -7.07 -6.57
CA LEU A 224 9.34 -7.38 -7.60
C LEU A 224 9.00 -6.66 -8.91
N GLY A 225 9.83 -5.70 -9.30
CA GLY A 225 9.59 -4.89 -10.49
C GLY A 225 10.73 -3.91 -10.75
N SER A 226 10.41 -2.64 -11.05
CA SER A 226 11.39 -1.57 -11.28
C SER A 226 12.34 -1.33 -10.10
N GLY A 227 11.93 -1.73 -8.89
CA GLY A 227 12.70 -1.83 -7.67
C GLY A 227 12.33 -3.09 -6.89
N ILE A 228 13.00 -3.32 -5.76
CA ILE A 228 12.73 -4.41 -4.82
C ILE A 228 12.27 -3.80 -3.49
N GLY A 229 10.99 -3.89 -3.21
CA GLY A 229 10.40 -3.42 -1.96
C GLY A 229 10.11 -4.57 -0.98
N LEU A 230 10.06 -4.24 0.30
CA LEU A 230 9.62 -5.14 1.38
C LEU A 230 8.66 -4.40 2.31
N GLY A 231 7.48 -4.97 2.53
CA GLY A 231 6.60 -4.63 3.65
C GLY A 231 6.65 -5.78 4.66
N LEU A 232 7.04 -5.49 5.88
CA LEU A 232 7.25 -6.50 6.93
C LEU A 232 6.32 -6.24 8.12
N TYR A 233 5.48 -7.21 8.43
CA TYR A 233 4.70 -7.28 9.67
C TYR A 233 5.40 -8.17 10.68
N VAL A 234 5.48 -7.72 11.93
CA VAL A 234 6.06 -8.46 13.05
C VAL A 234 5.08 -8.42 14.22
N ASN A 235 4.56 -9.58 14.62
CA ASN A 235 3.57 -9.71 15.70
C ASN A 235 2.30 -8.84 15.48
N GLY A 236 1.86 -8.70 14.25
CA GLY A 236 0.68 -7.91 13.90
C GLY A 236 0.90 -6.41 13.68
N ASP A 237 2.14 -5.94 13.82
CA ASP A 237 2.49 -4.53 13.60
C ASP A 237 3.39 -4.37 12.36
N LEU A 238 3.13 -3.34 11.55
CA LEU A 238 3.99 -2.99 10.43
C LEU A 238 5.33 -2.44 10.94
N LEU A 239 6.43 -2.99 10.43
CA LEU A 239 7.76 -2.50 10.75
C LEU A 239 8.07 -1.22 9.94
N GLU A 240 7.78 -0.07 10.50
CA GLU A 240 8.07 1.24 9.89
C GLU A 240 9.45 1.79 10.27
N GLY A 241 10.02 1.36 11.39
CA GLY A 241 11.24 1.95 11.96
C GLY A 241 11.00 3.32 12.58
N ALA A 242 12.09 3.94 13.07
CA ALA A 242 11.99 5.19 13.83
C ALA A 242 11.52 6.40 12.98
N GLU A 243 11.78 6.38 11.69
CA GLU A 243 11.48 7.48 10.75
C GLU A 243 10.62 7.03 9.54
N GLY A 244 9.95 5.88 9.64
CA GLY A 244 9.13 5.36 8.54
C GLY A 244 9.91 4.76 7.37
N SER A 245 11.23 4.60 7.51
CA SER A 245 12.12 4.14 6.43
C SER A 245 12.65 2.72 6.63
N ALA A 246 11.99 1.90 7.47
CA ALA A 246 12.42 0.53 7.67
C ALA A 246 12.10 -0.35 6.46
N SER A 247 12.71 -1.55 6.48
CA SER A 247 12.46 -2.59 5.48
C SER A 247 12.95 -2.26 4.06
N GLU A 248 14.01 -1.45 3.93
CA GLU A 248 14.69 -1.15 2.67
C GLU A 248 15.53 -2.37 2.19
N PHE A 249 14.87 -3.52 2.05
CA PHE A 249 15.47 -4.83 1.71
C PHE A 249 16.25 -4.81 0.40
N GLY A 250 15.72 -4.16 -0.63
CA GLY A 250 16.38 -4.05 -1.93
C GLY A 250 17.76 -3.39 -1.83
N HIS A 251 17.97 -2.60 -0.77
CA HIS A 251 19.22 -1.88 -0.54
C HIS A 251 20.14 -2.56 0.48
N MET A 252 19.84 -3.77 0.94
CA MET A 252 20.79 -4.61 1.69
C MET A 252 22.00 -4.94 0.83
N LEU A 253 23.18 -4.94 1.45
CA LEU A 253 24.43 -5.29 0.78
C LEU A 253 24.48 -6.79 0.46
N LEU A 254 24.56 -7.12 -0.83
CA LEU A 254 24.79 -8.47 -1.34
C LEU A 254 26.29 -8.73 -1.59
N GLU A 255 26.94 -7.78 -2.25
CA GLU A 255 28.31 -7.94 -2.74
C GLU A 255 29.09 -6.62 -2.57
N ALA A 256 30.13 -6.64 -1.73
CA ALA A 256 30.97 -5.45 -1.56
C ALA A 256 31.61 -5.08 -2.89
N ASP A 257 31.63 -3.77 -3.21
CA ASP A 257 32.13 -3.21 -4.48
C ASP A 257 31.45 -3.75 -5.75
N GLY A 258 30.27 -4.38 -5.60
CA GLY A 258 29.47 -4.94 -6.69
C GLY A 258 28.81 -3.87 -7.57
N ALA A 259 27.72 -4.24 -8.23
CA ALA A 259 27.04 -3.40 -9.20
C ALA A 259 26.49 -2.10 -8.56
N LEU A 260 26.58 -0.97 -9.28
CA LEU A 260 26.01 0.30 -8.86
C LEU A 260 24.48 0.21 -8.81
N CYS A 261 23.90 0.69 -7.71
CA CYS A 261 22.46 0.77 -7.47
C CYS A 261 21.97 2.21 -7.70
N ARG A 262 20.67 2.37 -8.03
CA ARG A 262 20.01 3.68 -8.15
C ARG A 262 20.11 4.54 -6.88
N CYS A 263 20.25 3.93 -5.70
CA CYS A 263 20.47 4.67 -4.44
C CYS A 263 21.87 5.27 -4.29
N GLY A 264 22.76 5.10 -5.27
CA GLY A 264 24.15 5.57 -5.29
C GLY A 264 25.14 4.66 -4.57
N ARG A 265 24.71 3.60 -3.87
CA ARG A 265 25.58 2.59 -3.27
C ARG A 265 25.89 1.46 -4.26
N LYS A 266 26.94 0.69 -3.98
CA LYS A 266 27.30 -0.49 -4.74
C LYS A 266 26.86 -1.77 -4.02
N GLY A 267 26.50 -2.80 -4.80
CA GLY A 267 26.26 -4.13 -4.30
C GLY A 267 24.94 -4.37 -3.62
N CYS A 268 23.96 -3.52 -3.78
CA CYS A 268 22.60 -3.74 -3.28
C CYS A 268 21.92 -4.92 -3.98
N ILE A 269 21.04 -5.66 -3.30
CA ILE A 269 20.22 -6.73 -3.89
C ILE A 269 19.47 -6.23 -5.12
N GLU A 270 18.87 -5.03 -5.03
CA GLU A 270 18.11 -4.40 -6.12
C GLU A 270 18.93 -4.21 -7.39
N ALA A 271 20.25 -3.94 -7.26
CA ALA A 271 21.14 -3.80 -8.40
C ALA A 271 21.27 -5.09 -9.26
N TYR A 272 20.82 -6.21 -8.76
CA TYR A 272 20.82 -7.52 -9.44
C TYR A 272 19.42 -8.05 -9.70
N ALA A 273 18.49 -7.87 -8.78
CA ALA A 273 17.18 -8.54 -8.78
C ALA A 273 16.01 -7.67 -9.31
N SER A 274 16.19 -6.37 -9.50
CA SER A 274 15.18 -5.51 -10.13
C SER A 274 15.23 -5.57 -11.66
N ASP A 275 14.24 -4.96 -12.32
CA ASP A 275 14.17 -4.89 -13.78
C ASP A 275 15.43 -4.33 -14.41
N PHE A 276 15.95 -3.21 -13.88
CA PHE A 276 17.20 -2.63 -14.40
C PHE A 276 18.41 -3.53 -14.12
N GLY A 277 18.41 -4.24 -13.00
CA GLY A 277 19.45 -5.19 -12.66
C GLY A 277 19.49 -6.36 -13.65
N ILE A 278 18.34 -6.99 -13.91
CA ILE A 278 18.20 -8.10 -14.88
C ILE A 278 18.56 -7.61 -16.30
N MET A 279 18.05 -6.43 -16.71
CA MET A 279 18.34 -5.86 -18.02
C MET A 279 19.85 -5.62 -18.21
N ARG A 280 20.54 -5.08 -17.19
CA ARG A 280 21.99 -4.85 -17.21
C ARG A 280 22.76 -6.15 -17.27
N LEU A 281 22.36 -7.17 -16.51
CA LEU A 281 23.00 -8.49 -16.54
C LEU A 281 22.83 -9.19 -17.90
N ALA A 282 21.66 -9.02 -18.53
CA ALA A 282 21.40 -9.59 -19.86
C ALA A 282 22.06 -8.80 -21.00
N ASN A 283 22.52 -7.57 -20.78
CA ASN A 283 23.13 -6.73 -21.82
C ASN A 283 24.44 -6.08 -21.35
N GLU A 284 25.58 -6.59 -21.83
CA GLU A 284 26.92 -6.10 -21.49
C GLU A 284 27.15 -4.61 -21.79
N GLN A 285 26.46 -4.06 -22.78
CA GLN A 285 26.55 -2.63 -23.12
C GLN A 285 26.03 -1.73 -22.00
N LEU A 286 25.20 -2.26 -21.11
CA LEU A 286 24.60 -1.52 -19.99
C LEU A 286 25.42 -1.63 -18.68
N ILE A 287 26.51 -2.38 -18.64
CA ILE A 287 27.30 -2.59 -17.41
C ILE A 287 27.81 -1.26 -16.82
N ASN A 288 28.24 -0.34 -17.70
CA ASN A 288 28.78 0.95 -17.30
C ASN A 288 27.77 2.12 -17.45
N VAL A 289 26.52 1.84 -17.78
CA VAL A 289 25.45 2.85 -17.87
C VAL A 289 24.97 3.16 -16.46
N ASP A 290 24.66 4.44 -16.20
CA ASP A 290 24.05 4.83 -14.93
C ASP A 290 22.73 4.05 -14.73
N PRO A 291 22.54 3.41 -13.58
CA PRO A 291 21.27 2.69 -13.31
C PRO A 291 20.03 3.55 -13.45
N ALA A 292 20.10 4.87 -13.27
CA ALA A 292 19.01 5.79 -13.47
C ALA A 292 18.55 5.87 -14.94
N ASP A 293 19.47 5.68 -15.89
CA ASP A 293 19.20 5.70 -17.33
C ASP A 293 18.69 4.34 -17.87
N ILE A 294 18.75 3.28 -17.05
CA ILE A 294 18.25 1.95 -17.44
C ILE A 294 16.79 1.83 -16.97
N THR A 295 15.85 2.09 -17.87
CA THR A 295 14.40 2.12 -17.59
C THR A 295 13.63 1.10 -18.42
N PRO A 296 13.80 -0.24 -18.19
CA PRO A 296 13.10 -1.25 -18.94
C PRO A 296 11.60 -1.19 -18.67
N SER A 297 10.82 -1.42 -19.71
CA SER A 297 9.38 -1.63 -19.60
C SER A 297 9.09 -3.09 -19.19
N GLU A 298 7.87 -3.36 -18.70
CA GLU A 298 7.42 -4.74 -18.45
C GLU A 298 7.56 -5.64 -19.70
N LYS A 299 7.34 -5.08 -20.89
CA LYS A 299 7.51 -5.82 -22.15
C LYS A 299 8.96 -6.20 -22.43
N ASP A 300 9.92 -5.41 -21.99
CA ASP A 300 11.33 -5.73 -22.17
C ASP A 300 11.74 -6.89 -21.26
N ILE A 301 11.28 -6.90 -20.01
CA ILE A 301 11.49 -8.02 -19.09
C ILE A 301 10.77 -9.29 -19.58
N GLU A 302 9.55 -9.18 -20.12
CA GLU A 302 8.83 -10.31 -20.73
C GLU A 302 9.60 -10.92 -21.90
N LYS A 303 10.24 -10.10 -22.75
CA LYS A 303 11.09 -10.56 -23.86
C LYS A 303 12.31 -11.32 -23.33
N LEU A 304 13.01 -10.77 -22.32
CA LEU A 304 14.15 -11.44 -21.70
C LEU A 304 13.75 -12.78 -21.07
N ALA A 305 12.63 -12.82 -20.35
CA ALA A 305 12.10 -14.05 -19.76
C ALA A 305 11.73 -15.09 -20.84
N THR A 306 11.20 -14.64 -21.98
CA THR A 306 10.90 -15.53 -23.12
C THR A 306 12.17 -16.09 -23.75
N LEU A 307 13.21 -15.28 -23.93
CA LEU A 307 14.52 -15.74 -24.44
C LEU A 307 15.14 -16.76 -23.49
N ALA A 308 15.11 -16.51 -22.18
CA ALA A 308 15.62 -17.44 -21.19
C ALA A 308 14.89 -18.80 -21.22
N ARG A 309 13.55 -18.81 -21.33
CA ARG A 309 12.75 -20.05 -21.47
C ARG A 309 13.05 -20.79 -22.77
N ASN A 310 13.43 -20.07 -23.83
CA ASN A 310 13.82 -20.65 -25.12
C ASN A 310 15.29 -21.11 -25.17
N GLY A 311 16.00 -21.01 -24.04
CA GLY A 311 17.35 -21.54 -23.91
C GLY A 311 18.48 -20.56 -24.24
N ASP A 312 18.20 -19.25 -24.30
CA ASP A 312 19.26 -18.24 -24.38
C ASP A 312 20.02 -18.20 -23.06
N GLU A 313 21.26 -18.65 -23.10
CA GLU A 313 22.07 -18.86 -21.91
C GLU A 313 22.40 -17.57 -21.16
N LYS A 314 22.57 -16.46 -21.88
CA LYS A 314 22.90 -15.17 -21.27
C LYS A 314 21.74 -14.59 -20.49
N THR A 315 20.54 -14.60 -21.05
CA THR A 315 19.34 -14.15 -20.35
C THR A 315 18.98 -15.07 -19.18
N LYS A 316 19.19 -16.39 -19.33
CA LYS A 316 19.04 -17.35 -18.24
C LYS A 316 19.98 -17.04 -17.07
N GLN A 317 21.27 -16.82 -17.33
CA GLN A 317 22.24 -16.44 -16.30
C GLN A 317 21.89 -15.13 -15.61
N ALA A 318 21.27 -14.16 -16.32
CA ALA A 318 20.80 -12.93 -15.71
C ALA A 318 19.68 -13.19 -14.67
N PHE A 319 18.71 -14.04 -15.00
CA PHE A 319 17.66 -14.45 -14.06
C PHE A 319 18.20 -15.30 -12.91
N ASP A 320 19.14 -16.22 -13.17
CA ASP A 320 19.78 -17.05 -12.14
C ASP A 320 20.54 -16.18 -11.12
N LYS A 321 21.28 -15.16 -11.59
CA LYS A 321 21.96 -14.21 -10.69
C LYS A 321 20.97 -13.37 -9.89
N ALA A 322 19.88 -12.92 -10.53
CA ALA A 322 18.81 -12.19 -9.87
C ALA A 322 18.14 -13.01 -8.76
N GLY A 323 17.84 -14.29 -9.03
CA GLY A 323 17.27 -15.20 -8.05
C GLY A 323 18.22 -15.51 -6.91
N SER A 324 19.50 -15.73 -7.20
CA SER A 324 20.51 -15.93 -6.16
C SER A 324 20.65 -14.72 -5.25
N ALA A 325 20.57 -13.51 -5.82
CA ALA A 325 20.59 -12.27 -5.05
C ALA A 325 19.38 -12.15 -4.11
N LEU A 326 18.20 -12.42 -4.65
CA LEU A 326 16.95 -12.40 -3.88
C LEU A 326 16.94 -13.49 -2.81
N GLY A 327 17.33 -14.72 -3.16
CA GLY A 327 17.40 -15.87 -2.24
C GLY A 327 18.37 -15.64 -1.08
N THR A 328 19.54 -15.03 -1.32
CA THR A 328 20.48 -14.65 -0.26
C THR A 328 19.86 -13.67 0.72
N GLY A 329 19.19 -12.62 0.21
CA GLY A 329 18.51 -11.64 1.06
C GLY A 329 17.34 -12.25 1.84
N LEU A 330 16.54 -13.12 1.18
CA LEU A 330 15.45 -13.86 1.83
C LEU A 330 15.94 -14.74 2.97
N GLY A 331 17.05 -15.48 2.75
CA GLY A 331 17.67 -16.28 3.79
C GLY A 331 18.04 -15.45 5.02
N ASN A 332 18.64 -14.26 4.80
CA ASN A 332 18.97 -13.34 5.89
C ASN A 332 17.72 -12.83 6.62
N LEU A 333 16.65 -12.49 5.86
CA LEU A 333 15.38 -12.04 6.47
C LEU A 333 14.72 -13.14 7.30
N ILE A 334 14.70 -14.38 6.80
CA ILE A 334 14.15 -15.53 7.52
C ILE A 334 14.91 -15.76 8.82
N MET A 335 16.23 -15.69 8.79
CA MET A 335 17.06 -15.86 9.99
C MET A 335 16.87 -14.74 11.02
N LEU A 336 16.51 -13.52 10.57
CA LEU A 336 16.36 -12.35 11.44
C LEU A 336 14.93 -12.22 11.99
N ALA A 337 13.92 -12.32 11.12
CA ALA A 337 12.52 -12.00 11.42
C ALA A 337 11.60 -13.22 11.48
N ASN A 338 12.02 -14.35 10.89
CA ASN A 338 11.28 -15.62 10.83
C ASN A 338 9.77 -15.43 10.51
N PRO A 339 9.41 -14.76 9.41
CA PRO A 339 8.02 -14.52 9.07
C PRO A 339 7.28 -15.84 8.79
N LYS A 340 6.03 -15.94 9.23
CA LYS A 340 5.19 -17.12 9.03
C LYS A 340 4.80 -17.32 7.57
N ASN A 341 4.62 -16.22 6.83
CA ASN A 341 4.27 -16.21 5.42
C ASN A 341 5.19 -15.23 4.67
N ILE A 342 5.57 -15.60 3.46
CA ILE A 342 6.29 -14.73 2.51
C ILE A 342 5.46 -14.67 1.23
N LEU A 343 5.07 -13.47 0.85
CA LEU A 343 4.27 -13.19 -0.34
C LEU A 343 5.09 -12.40 -1.34
N PHE A 344 4.88 -12.69 -2.61
CA PHE A 344 5.48 -11.94 -3.71
C PHE A 344 4.41 -11.25 -4.53
N THR A 345 4.64 -10.00 -4.89
CA THR A 345 3.77 -9.17 -5.73
C THR A 345 4.61 -8.37 -6.73
N GLY A 346 3.95 -7.68 -7.64
CA GLY A 346 4.61 -6.89 -8.67
C GLY A 346 4.55 -7.54 -10.05
N PRO A 347 4.85 -6.77 -11.11
CA PRO A 347 4.66 -7.21 -12.50
C PRO A 347 5.50 -8.42 -12.90
N ASN A 348 6.64 -8.61 -12.26
CA ASN A 348 7.60 -9.65 -12.63
C ASN A 348 7.54 -10.92 -11.78
N THR A 349 6.65 -10.97 -10.79
CA THR A 349 6.50 -12.14 -9.91
C THR A 349 6.35 -13.45 -10.71
N LYS A 350 5.56 -13.42 -11.80
CA LYS A 350 5.36 -14.57 -12.70
C LYS A 350 6.64 -15.08 -13.35
N HIS A 351 7.62 -14.19 -13.61
CA HIS A 351 8.89 -14.56 -14.22
C HIS A 351 9.86 -15.13 -13.19
N PHE A 352 9.92 -14.52 -12.01
CA PHE A 352 10.73 -15.02 -10.91
C PHE A 352 10.32 -16.44 -10.50
N LEU A 353 9.03 -16.68 -10.27
CA LEU A 353 8.55 -18.01 -9.86
C LEU A 353 8.75 -19.11 -10.93
N SER A 354 8.87 -18.76 -12.21
CA SER A 354 9.05 -19.72 -13.30
C SER A 354 10.49 -19.96 -13.72
N LEU A 355 11.40 -19.03 -13.44
CA LEU A 355 12.80 -19.04 -13.92
C LEU A 355 13.81 -19.12 -12.78
N ILE A 356 13.39 -18.82 -11.55
CA ILE A 356 14.27 -18.75 -10.38
C ILE A 356 13.89 -19.85 -9.41
N HIS A 357 14.82 -20.75 -9.16
CA HIS A 357 14.72 -21.71 -8.05
C HIS A 357 15.25 -21.02 -6.78
N ILE A 358 14.33 -20.51 -5.95
CA ILE A 358 14.64 -19.95 -4.63
C ILE A 358 14.70 -21.07 -3.61
#